data_f993877c0382a831529bf853295a1376
#
_entry.id   f993877c0382a831529bf853295a1376
#
_cell.length_a   1.000
_cell.length_b   1.000
_cell.length_c   1.000
_cell.angle_alpha   90.00
_cell.angle_beta   90.00
_cell.angle_gamma   90.00
#
_symmetry.space_group_name_H-M   'P 1'
#
loop_
_entity.id
_entity.type
_entity.pdbx_description
1 polymer ?
#
loop_
_entity_poly.entity_id
_entity_poly.type
_entity_poly.pdbx_seq_one_letter_code
_entity_poly.pdbx_strand_id
1 'polypeptide(L)'
;MPKKVSPGVQALRDVVEKVYRELREAKERGEKVGWSSSKFPCELAESFGLHVGYPENQAAGIAANRDGEVMCQAAEDMGYDNDICGYARISLAYSAGFRGANKMDKDGNYVINPNSGKQMKDADGKKVFDENGKPVIDPKTLKPYATVDNIYEIAALPEGEEKTRRQNALHKYRQMTMPQPDFLLCCNNICNCMTKWYEDIARRHNIPLIMIDVPYNEFDHVNEANVKYIRSQLDTAIRQMEEITGKKFDEDKFEQCCQNANRTAKAWLKVCDYLQYKPAPFNGFDLFNHMADVVTARGRVEAAEAFELLAKELEQHVK
;
A
#
# COMPACT_ATOMS: atom_id res chain seq x y z
N MET A 1 -6.78 -23.78 16.72
CA MET A 1 -7.75 -22.77 16.34
C MET A 1 -7.01 -21.58 15.77
N PRO A 2 -7.45 -20.93 14.68
CA PRO A 2 -6.83 -19.68 14.25
C PRO A 2 -6.93 -18.66 15.39
N LYS A 3 -5.83 -17.96 15.70
CA LYS A 3 -5.86 -16.88 16.70
C LYS A 3 -6.93 -15.87 16.27
N LYS A 4 -7.90 -15.62 17.13
CA LYS A 4 -8.93 -14.60 16.88
C LYS A 4 -8.23 -13.24 16.80
N VAL A 5 -8.42 -12.53 15.71
CA VAL A 5 -7.89 -11.18 15.54
C VAL A 5 -8.53 -10.29 16.58
N SER A 6 -7.76 -9.43 17.25
CA SER A 6 -8.31 -8.51 18.26
C SER A 6 -9.20 -7.44 17.58
N PRO A 7 -10.19 -6.89 18.30
CA PRO A 7 -11.04 -5.82 17.78
C PRO A 7 -10.26 -4.62 17.27
N GLY A 8 -9.20 -4.18 17.97
CA GLY A 8 -8.36 -3.06 17.54
C GLY A 8 -7.61 -3.35 16.23
N VAL A 9 -7.02 -4.54 16.12
CA VAL A 9 -6.37 -4.96 14.85
C VAL A 9 -7.39 -5.12 13.71
N GLN A 10 -8.61 -5.58 14.02
CA GLN A 10 -9.67 -5.67 13.00
C GLN A 10 -10.11 -4.27 12.56
N ALA A 11 -10.30 -3.34 13.49
CA ALA A 11 -10.66 -1.96 13.18
C ALA A 11 -9.62 -1.29 12.25
N LEU A 12 -8.32 -1.47 12.51
CA LEU A 12 -7.26 -0.98 11.63
C LEU A 12 -7.39 -1.54 10.20
N ARG A 13 -7.60 -2.85 10.06
CA ARG A 13 -7.80 -3.48 8.74
C ARG A 13 -9.01 -2.93 8.01
N ASP A 14 -10.10 -2.72 8.73
CA ASP A 14 -11.35 -2.19 8.17
C ASP A 14 -11.18 -0.74 7.67
N VAL A 15 -10.37 0.07 8.34
CA VAL A 15 -10.02 1.43 7.91
C VAL A 15 -9.28 1.41 6.58
N VAL A 16 -8.20 0.62 6.46
CA VAL A 16 -7.44 0.50 5.21
C VAL A 16 -8.33 -0.02 4.08
N GLU A 17 -9.13 -1.07 4.34
CA GLU A 17 -10.05 -1.60 3.34
C GLU A 17 -11.08 -0.56 2.87
N LYS A 18 -11.60 0.25 3.81
CA LYS A 18 -12.51 1.36 3.51
C LYS A 18 -11.88 2.37 2.57
N VAL A 19 -10.63 2.80 2.84
CA VAL A 19 -9.91 3.77 1.98
C VAL A 19 -9.81 3.28 0.53
N TYR A 20 -9.35 2.04 0.33
CA TYR A 20 -9.21 1.48 -1.02
C TYR A 20 -10.55 1.17 -1.68
N ARG A 21 -11.57 0.82 -0.93
CA ARG A 21 -12.94 0.65 -1.45
C ARG A 21 -13.51 1.97 -1.95
N GLU A 22 -13.46 3.02 -1.14
CA GLU A 22 -13.92 4.36 -1.50
C GLU A 22 -13.19 4.92 -2.73
N LEU A 23 -11.87 4.66 -2.83
CA LEU A 23 -11.07 5.02 -4.00
C LEU A 23 -11.61 4.35 -5.29
N ARG A 24 -11.92 3.05 -5.25
CA ARG A 24 -12.49 2.33 -6.40
C ARG A 24 -13.87 2.84 -6.77
N GLU A 25 -14.74 2.97 -5.77
CA GLU A 25 -16.10 3.48 -5.94
C GLU A 25 -16.12 4.91 -6.50
N ALA A 26 -15.20 5.78 -6.07
CA ALA A 26 -15.06 7.13 -6.61
C ALA A 26 -14.69 7.08 -8.11
N LYS A 27 -13.75 6.22 -8.50
CA LYS A 27 -13.40 6.04 -9.91
C LYS A 27 -14.55 5.51 -10.74
N GLU A 28 -15.32 4.56 -10.21
CA GLU A 28 -16.52 4.02 -10.87
C GLU A 28 -17.62 5.07 -11.07
N ARG A 29 -17.73 6.04 -10.15
CA ARG A 29 -18.61 7.21 -10.29
C ARG A 29 -18.09 8.27 -11.25
N GLY A 30 -16.88 8.09 -11.82
CA GLY A 30 -16.24 9.06 -12.72
C GLY A 30 -15.57 10.23 -12.00
N GLU A 31 -15.36 10.12 -10.69
CA GLU A 31 -14.62 11.14 -9.94
C GLU A 31 -13.11 11.05 -10.22
N LYS A 32 -12.43 12.20 -10.10
CA LYS A 32 -10.96 12.24 -10.16
C LYS A 32 -10.36 11.57 -8.94
N VAL A 33 -9.46 10.62 -9.16
CA VAL A 33 -8.73 9.90 -8.12
C VAL A 33 -7.23 10.06 -8.29
N GLY A 34 -6.49 10.09 -7.19
CA GLY A 34 -5.04 10.28 -7.21
C GLY A 34 -4.26 9.10 -6.67
N TRP A 35 -2.96 9.10 -6.94
CA TRP A 35 -1.99 8.31 -6.17
C TRP A 35 -1.10 9.27 -5.38
N SER A 36 -0.89 8.96 -4.11
CA SER A 36 -0.13 9.80 -3.18
C SER A 36 1.07 9.07 -2.62
N SER A 37 2.19 9.76 -2.50
CA SER A 37 3.30 9.26 -1.70
C SER A 37 2.92 9.27 -0.22
N SER A 38 3.48 8.33 0.55
CA SER A 38 3.20 8.15 1.98
C SER A 38 3.52 9.39 2.84
N LYS A 39 4.36 10.29 2.35
CA LYS A 39 4.77 11.52 3.06
C LYS A 39 4.16 12.81 2.53
N PHE A 40 3.44 12.76 1.42
CA PHE A 40 2.59 13.89 1.05
C PHE A 40 1.55 14.13 2.16
N PRO A 41 1.23 15.38 2.53
CA PRO A 41 0.22 15.67 3.55
C PRO A 41 -1.16 15.12 3.14
N CYS A 42 -1.50 13.90 3.59
CA CYS A 42 -2.79 13.28 3.25
C CYS A 42 -3.97 14.13 3.76
N GLU A 43 -3.76 14.87 4.82
CA GLU A 43 -4.71 15.83 5.39
C GLU A 43 -5.17 16.85 4.36
N LEU A 44 -4.26 17.27 3.48
CA LEU A 44 -4.57 18.19 2.39
C LEU A 44 -5.51 17.51 1.36
N ALA A 45 -5.21 16.29 0.92
CA ALA A 45 -6.08 15.56 0.00
C ALA A 45 -7.47 15.28 0.60
N GLU A 46 -7.52 14.91 1.87
CA GLU A 46 -8.77 14.62 2.59
C GLU A 46 -9.62 15.89 2.80
N SER A 47 -9.00 17.07 2.99
CA SER A 47 -9.73 18.33 3.11
C SER A 47 -10.50 18.67 1.83
N PHE A 48 -9.99 18.29 0.67
CA PHE A 48 -10.71 18.37 -0.60
C PHE A 48 -11.77 17.27 -0.80
N GLY A 49 -11.84 16.29 0.09
CA GLY A 49 -12.65 15.08 -0.11
C GLY A 49 -12.19 14.29 -1.33
N LEU A 50 -10.88 14.22 -1.56
CA LEU A 50 -10.28 13.42 -2.62
C LEU A 50 -9.98 12.02 -2.13
N HIS A 51 -10.17 11.06 -3.04
CA HIS A 51 -9.79 9.68 -2.81
C HIS A 51 -8.44 9.41 -3.46
N VAL A 52 -7.47 8.96 -2.65
CA VAL A 52 -6.11 8.69 -3.12
C VAL A 52 -5.66 7.29 -2.70
N GLY A 53 -4.91 6.63 -3.59
CA GLY A 53 -4.24 5.38 -3.31
C GLY A 53 -2.77 5.61 -2.98
N TYR A 54 -2.12 4.62 -2.35
CA TYR A 54 -0.75 4.72 -1.87
C TYR A 54 0.11 3.61 -2.48
N PRO A 55 0.86 3.89 -3.57
CA PRO A 55 1.67 2.91 -4.28
C PRO A 55 2.66 2.15 -3.40
N GLU A 56 3.29 2.79 -2.40
CA GLU A 56 4.20 2.12 -1.49
C GLU A 56 3.49 1.07 -0.63
N ASN A 57 2.31 1.41 -0.11
CA ASN A 57 1.51 0.48 0.68
C ASN A 57 0.99 -0.67 -0.18
N GLN A 58 0.55 -0.38 -1.40
CA GLN A 58 0.12 -1.40 -2.35
C GLN A 58 1.28 -2.34 -2.74
N ALA A 59 2.46 -1.80 -3.06
CA ALA A 59 3.63 -2.59 -3.41
C ALA A 59 4.04 -3.51 -2.26
N ALA A 60 3.98 -3.02 -1.01
CA ALA A 60 4.21 -3.85 0.17
C ALA A 60 3.20 -5.01 0.27
N GLY A 61 1.92 -4.74 0.01
CA GLY A 61 0.87 -5.76 -0.02
C GLY A 61 1.04 -6.78 -1.14
N ILE A 62 1.42 -6.34 -2.34
CA ILE A 62 1.75 -7.22 -3.47
C ILE A 62 2.92 -8.13 -3.11
N ALA A 63 3.98 -7.58 -2.53
CA ALA A 63 5.15 -8.35 -2.09
C ALA A 63 4.78 -9.35 -0.98
N ALA A 64 3.95 -8.97 -0.02
CA ALA A 64 3.46 -9.86 1.04
C ALA A 64 2.61 -11.02 0.48
N ASN A 65 1.94 -10.83 -0.65
CA ASN A 65 1.24 -11.88 -1.40
C ASN A 65 2.16 -12.72 -2.31
N ARG A 66 3.50 -12.50 -2.24
CA ARG A 66 4.55 -13.22 -2.98
C ARG A 66 4.61 -12.93 -4.49
N ASP A 67 4.00 -11.86 -4.94
CA ASP A 67 4.07 -11.42 -6.33
C ASP A 67 5.20 -10.39 -6.56
N GLY A 68 5.92 -10.00 -5.51
CA GLY A 68 6.96 -8.98 -5.59
C GLY A 68 8.05 -9.30 -6.63
N GLU A 69 8.52 -10.55 -6.66
CA GLU A 69 9.57 -11.00 -7.59
C GLU A 69 9.11 -10.88 -9.05
N VAL A 70 7.96 -11.47 -9.39
CA VAL A 70 7.45 -11.46 -10.76
C VAL A 70 7.04 -10.07 -11.23
N MET A 71 6.57 -9.21 -10.33
CA MET A 71 6.26 -7.81 -10.64
C MET A 71 7.53 -6.97 -10.85
N CYS A 72 8.58 -7.22 -10.06
CA CYS A 72 9.89 -6.59 -10.28
C CYS A 72 10.50 -7.03 -11.62
N GLN A 73 10.42 -8.31 -11.96
CA GLN A 73 10.88 -8.81 -13.25
C GLN A 73 10.12 -8.15 -14.41
N ALA A 74 8.80 -7.99 -14.30
CA ALA A 74 8.03 -7.28 -15.32
C ALA A 74 8.51 -5.82 -15.52
N ALA A 75 8.92 -5.15 -14.44
CA ALA A 75 9.51 -3.81 -14.55
C ALA A 75 10.89 -3.84 -15.23
N GLU A 76 11.71 -4.84 -14.93
CA GLU A 76 13.01 -5.04 -15.58
C GLU A 76 12.84 -5.32 -17.09
N ASP A 77 11.87 -6.14 -17.47
CA ASP A 77 11.50 -6.41 -18.86
C ASP A 77 11.01 -5.14 -19.60
N MET A 78 10.49 -4.16 -18.85
CA MET A 78 10.15 -2.82 -19.36
C MET A 78 11.38 -1.89 -19.48
N GLY A 79 12.56 -2.33 -19.06
CA GLY A 79 13.81 -1.58 -19.13
C GLY A 79 14.21 -0.83 -17.86
N TYR A 80 13.56 -1.09 -16.72
CA TYR A 80 13.99 -0.55 -15.44
C TYR A 80 15.11 -1.40 -14.83
N ASP A 81 16.11 -0.75 -14.27
CA ASP A 81 17.25 -1.41 -13.65
C ASP A 81 16.85 -2.11 -12.35
N ASN A 82 17.51 -3.22 -12.02
CA ASN A 82 17.30 -3.97 -10.80
C ASN A 82 17.83 -3.25 -9.54
N ASP A 83 18.67 -2.22 -9.71
CA ASP A 83 19.13 -1.33 -8.64
C ASP A 83 18.03 -0.40 -8.12
N ILE A 84 16.94 -0.23 -8.88
CA ILE A 84 15.80 0.57 -8.45
C ILE A 84 15.05 -0.16 -7.33
N CYS A 85 14.59 0.62 -6.34
CA CYS A 85 13.80 0.12 -5.22
C CYS A 85 12.68 -0.84 -5.67
N GLY A 86 12.53 -1.99 -4.98
CA GLY A 86 11.49 -2.97 -5.29
C GLY A 86 10.06 -2.39 -5.25
N TYR A 87 9.78 -1.45 -4.34
CA TYR A 87 8.48 -0.75 -4.32
C TYR A 87 8.25 0.07 -5.59
N ALA A 88 9.28 0.76 -6.07
CA ALA A 88 9.19 1.51 -7.33
C ALA A 88 8.94 0.57 -8.51
N ARG A 89 9.71 -0.52 -8.64
CA ARG A 89 9.53 -1.51 -9.72
C ARG A 89 8.13 -2.11 -9.72
N ILE A 90 7.63 -2.56 -8.56
CA ILE A 90 6.26 -3.09 -8.44
C ILE A 90 5.22 -2.03 -8.87
N SER A 91 5.37 -0.78 -8.42
CA SER A 91 4.43 0.29 -8.73
C SER A 91 4.47 0.68 -10.22
N LEU A 92 5.66 0.70 -10.83
CA LEU A 92 5.85 0.96 -12.26
C LEU A 92 5.20 -0.13 -13.12
N ALA A 93 5.45 -1.40 -12.80
CA ALA A 93 4.80 -2.53 -13.47
C ALA A 93 3.27 -2.48 -13.29
N TYR A 94 2.81 -2.21 -12.07
CA TYR A 94 1.38 -2.08 -11.79
C TYR A 94 0.73 -0.95 -12.59
N SER A 95 1.38 0.21 -12.69
CA SER A 95 0.90 1.34 -13.49
C SER A 95 0.81 1.01 -14.98
N ALA A 96 1.72 0.15 -15.47
CA ALA A 96 1.73 -0.34 -16.85
C ALA A 96 0.71 -1.46 -17.13
N GLY A 97 -0.10 -1.83 -16.13
CA GLY A 97 -1.17 -2.83 -16.29
C GLY A 97 -0.79 -4.25 -15.84
N PHE A 98 0.45 -4.49 -15.41
CA PHE A 98 0.84 -5.82 -14.94
C PHE A 98 0.17 -6.15 -13.60
N ARG A 99 -0.20 -7.42 -13.45
CA ARG A 99 -0.77 -8.00 -12.24
C ARG A 99 -0.19 -9.38 -12.03
N GLY A 100 0.04 -9.77 -10.77
CA GLY A 100 0.38 -11.14 -10.45
C GLY A 100 -0.71 -12.11 -10.89
N ALA A 101 -0.30 -13.27 -11.34
CA ALA A 101 -1.19 -14.31 -11.82
C ALA A 101 -0.65 -15.70 -11.47
N ASN A 102 -1.50 -16.70 -11.51
CA ASN A 102 -1.09 -18.11 -11.45
C ASN A 102 -0.69 -18.61 -12.83
N LYS A 103 0.49 -19.24 -12.94
CA LYS A 103 0.92 -19.85 -14.18
C LYS A 103 -0.03 -20.99 -14.56
N MET A 104 -0.52 -20.98 -15.79
CA MET A 104 -1.34 -22.04 -16.37
C MET A 104 -0.61 -22.74 -17.53
N ASP A 105 -0.89 -24.00 -17.74
CA ASP A 105 -0.50 -24.72 -18.94
C ASP A 105 -1.45 -24.42 -20.12
N LYS A 106 -1.16 -25.02 -21.27
CA LYS A 106 -1.95 -24.86 -22.51
C LYS A 106 -3.41 -25.37 -22.39
N ASP A 107 -3.63 -26.29 -21.47
CA ASP A 107 -4.95 -26.90 -21.23
C ASP A 107 -5.73 -26.17 -20.12
N GLY A 108 -5.18 -25.07 -19.57
CA GLY A 108 -5.82 -24.23 -18.55
C GLY A 108 -5.66 -24.72 -17.12
N ASN A 109 -4.80 -25.73 -16.88
CA ASN A 109 -4.53 -26.20 -15.53
C ASN A 109 -3.40 -25.39 -14.88
N TYR A 110 -3.47 -25.23 -13.56
CA TYR A 110 -2.41 -24.57 -12.81
C TYR A 110 -1.12 -25.40 -12.79
N VAL A 111 0.01 -24.78 -13.15
CA VAL A 111 1.34 -25.39 -13.04
C VAL A 111 1.83 -25.25 -11.61
N ILE A 112 1.80 -26.35 -10.86
CA ILE A 112 2.10 -26.36 -9.43
C ILE A 112 3.60 -26.24 -9.17
N ASN A 113 3.97 -25.34 -8.26
CA ASN A 113 5.35 -25.18 -7.78
C ASN A 113 5.61 -26.17 -6.63
N PRO A 114 6.44 -27.20 -6.81
CA PRO A 114 6.71 -28.21 -5.80
C PRO A 114 7.40 -27.66 -4.54
N ASN A 115 8.00 -26.47 -4.62
CA ASN A 115 8.72 -25.82 -3.52
C ASN A 115 7.88 -24.75 -2.78
N SER A 116 6.62 -24.56 -3.15
CA SER A 116 5.78 -23.46 -2.62
C SER A 116 5.04 -23.81 -1.34
N GLY A 117 4.98 -25.08 -0.97
CA GLY A 117 4.18 -25.58 0.15
C GLY A 117 4.73 -25.20 1.52
N LYS A 118 3.92 -25.40 2.54
CA LYS A 118 4.35 -25.30 3.94
C LYS A 118 5.06 -26.57 4.37
N GLN A 119 6.06 -26.42 5.24
CA GLN A 119 6.68 -27.59 5.87
C GLN A 119 5.63 -28.39 6.65
N MET A 120 5.59 -29.72 6.39
CA MET A 120 4.71 -30.63 7.10
C MET A 120 5.03 -30.64 8.59
N LYS A 121 3.97 -30.78 9.40
CA LYS A 121 4.08 -30.98 10.84
C LYS A 121 3.44 -32.32 11.19
N ASP A 122 4.03 -33.00 12.17
CA ASP A 122 3.45 -34.21 12.76
C ASP A 122 2.23 -33.90 13.66
N ALA A 123 1.68 -34.92 14.29
CA ALA A 123 0.53 -34.79 15.19
C ALA A 123 0.81 -33.91 16.41
N ASP A 124 2.07 -33.78 16.82
CA ASP A 124 2.53 -32.96 17.94
C ASP A 124 2.90 -31.54 17.49
N GLY A 125 2.74 -31.20 16.22
CA GLY A 125 3.05 -29.90 15.65
C GLY A 125 4.53 -29.66 15.37
N LYS A 126 5.41 -30.68 15.46
CA LYS A 126 6.83 -30.60 15.15
C LYS A 126 7.05 -30.67 13.64
N LYS A 127 8.08 -29.97 13.17
CA LYS A 127 8.47 -29.96 11.76
C LYS A 127 9.01 -31.31 11.33
N VAL A 128 8.52 -31.85 10.18
CA VAL A 128 8.95 -33.11 9.61
C VAL A 128 10.09 -32.88 8.62
N PHE A 129 11.11 -33.74 8.67
CA PHE A 129 12.25 -33.78 7.75
C PHE A 129 12.37 -35.17 7.14
N ASP A 130 12.90 -35.27 5.93
CA ASP A 130 13.20 -36.52 5.26
C ASP A 130 14.50 -37.18 5.83
N GLU A 131 14.86 -38.33 5.32
CA GLU A 131 16.05 -39.05 5.71
C GLU A 131 17.37 -38.33 5.45
N ASN A 132 17.36 -37.30 4.57
CA ASN A 132 18.49 -36.45 4.23
C ASN A 132 18.46 -35.10 5.00
N GLY A 133 17.54 -34.95 5.96
CA GLY A 133 17.39 -33.74 6.75
C GLY A 133 16.74 -32.57 6.00
N LYS A 134 16.12 -32.82 4.83
CA LYS A 134 15.38 -31.77 4.10
C LYS A 134 13.95 -31.65 4.64
N PRO A 135 13.40 -30.40 4.68
CA PRO A 135 12.01 -30.17 5.07
C PRO A 135 11.04 -30.94 4.17
N VAL A 136 10.17 -31.75 4.75
CA VAL A 136 9.06 -32.39 4.01
C VAL A 136 7.97 -31.35 3.79
N ILE A 137 7.57 -31.15 2.54
CA ILE A 137 6.54 -30.16 2.17
C ILE A 137 5.18 -30.85 2.14
N ASP A 138 4.19 -30.22 2.78
CA ASP A 138 2.80 -30.69 2.76
C ASP A 138 2.20 -30.47 1.36
N PRO A 139 1.90 -31.56 0.62
CA PRO A 139 1.38 -31.45 -0.76
C PRO A 139 0.03 -30.72 -0.85
N LYS A 140 -0.74 -30.71 0.23
CA LYS A 140 -2.03 -30.00 0.29
C LYS A 140 -1.89 -28.47 0.34
N THR A 141 -0.67 -27.98 0.59
CA THR A 141 -0.38 -26.55 0.70
C THR A 141 0.37 -25.99 -0.51
N LEU A 142 0.66 -26.84 -1.49
CA LEU A 142 1.32 -26.42 -2.73
C LEU A 142 0.49 -25.38 -3.48
N LYS A 143 1.19 -24.44 -4.11
CA LYS A 143 0.59 -23.35 -4.88
C LYS A 143 1.11 -23.38 -6.32
N PRO A 144 0.39 -22.81 -7.26
CA PRO A 144 0.90 -22.57 -8.61
C PRO A 144 2.17 -21.71 -8.59
N TYR A 145 2.99 -21.80 -9.65
CA TYR A 145 4.00 -20.79 -9.90
C TYR A 145 3.34 -19.44 -10.08
N ALA A 146 3.92 -18.41 -9.45
CA ALA A 146 3.54 -17.03 -9.72
C ALA A 146 4.08 -16.63 -11.11
N THR A 147 3.33 -15.80 -11.79
CA THR A 147 3.68 -15.13 -13.04
C THR A 147 3.02 -13.75 -13.06
N VAL A 148 3.17 -13.02 -14.15
CA VAL A 148 2.43 -11.78 -14.37
C VAL A 148 1.59 -11.88 -15.63
N ASP A 149 0.52 -11.11 -15.68
CA ASP A 149 -0.26 -10.90 -16.88
C ASP A 149 -0.67 -9.43 -16.99
N ASN A 150 -0.93 -8.94 -18.20
CA ASN A 150 -1.25 -7.54 -18.43
C ASN A 150 -2.76 -7.37 -18.68
N ILE A 151 -3.40 -6.58 -17.81
CA ILE A 151 -4.85 -6.37 -17.86
C ILE A 151 -5.31 -5.66 -19.14
N TYR A 152 -4.46 -4.83 -19.76
CA TYR A 152 -4.80 -4.16 -21.02
C TYR A 152 -4.74 -5.13 -22.21
N GLU A 153 -3.76 -6.04 -22.21
CA GLU A 153 -3.70 -7.11 -23.23
C GLU A 153 -4.91 -8.04 -23.08
N ILE A 154 -5.24 -8.45 -21.85
CA ILE A 154 -6.42 -9.28 -21.59
C ILE A 154 -7.70 -8.56 -22.07
N ALA A 155 -7.83 -7.26 -21.79
CA ALA A 155 -8.99 -6.48 -22.21
C ALA A 155 -9.14 -6.39 -23.74
N ALA A 156 -8.03 -6.37 -24.46
CA ALA A 156 -7.99 -6.33 -25.92
C ALA A 156 -8.33 -7.67 -26.60
N LEU A 157 -8.31 -8.78 -25.85
CA LEU A 157 -8.68 -10.08 -26.40
C LEU A 157 -10.18 -10.13 -26.77
N PRO A 158 -10.54 -10.87 -27.82
CA PRO A 158 -11.95 -11.21 -28.11
C PRO A 158 -12.58 -11.93 -26.91
N GLU A 159 -13.91 -11.77 -26.76
CA GLU A 159 -14.65 -12.56 -25.77
C GLU A 159 -14.52 -14.05 -26.09
N GLY A 160 -14.18 -14.86 -25.10
CA GLY A 160 -13.98 -16.29 -25.26
C GLY A 160 -13.17 -16.94 -24.12
N GLU A 161 -12.84 -18.21 -24.32
CA GLU A 161 -12.16 -19.04 -23.30
C GLU A 161 -10.79 -18.49 -22.91
N GLU A 162 -10.01 -17.99 -23.86
CA GLU A 162 -8.67 -17.43 -23.59
C GLU A 162 -8.73 -16.21 -22.67
N LYS A 163 -9.62 -15.26 -22.99
CA LYS A 163 -9.84 -14.08 -22.14
C LYS A 163 -10.29 -14.47 -20.74
N THR A 164 -11.27 -15.35 -20.64
CA THR A 164 -11.80 -15.85 -19.37
C THR A 164 -10.72 -16.55 -18.57
N ARG A 165 -9.91 -17.40 -19.21
CA ARG A 165 -8.80 -18.11 -18.60
C ARG A 165 -7.77 -17.16 -17.99
N ARG A 166 -7.29 -16.18 -18.77
CA ARG A 166 -6.31 -15.18 -18.30
C ARG A 166 -6.89 -14.31 -17.18
N GLN A 167 -8.13 -13.88 -17.26
CA GLN A 167 -8.81 -13.15 -16.18
C GLN A 167 -8.90 -13.95 -14.89
N ASN A 168 -9.22 -15.25 -14.96
CA ASN A 168 -9.31 -16.13 -13.80
C ASN A 168 -7.95 -16.45 -13.17
N ALA A 169 -6.87 -16.36 -13.94
CA ALA A 169 -5.50 -16.56 -13.45
C ALA A 169 -5.01 -15.39 -12.59
N LEU A 170 -5.54 -14.18 -12.79
CA LEU A 170 -5.09 -12.98 -12.07
C LEU A 170 -5.30 -13.09 -10.56
N HIS A 171 -4.30 -12.66 -9.82
CA HIS A 171 -4.41 -12.54 -8.38
C HIS A 171 -5.30 -11.35 -8.01
N LYS A 172 -6.24 -11.62 -7.11
CA LYS A 172 -7.17 -10.59 -6.60
C LYS A 172 -6.56 -9.96 -5.36
N TYR A 173 -5.97 -8.79 -5.51
CA TYR A 173 -5.49 -7.97 -4.37
C TYR A 173 -6.67 -7.25 -3.71
N ARG A 174 -7.59 -8.00 -3.09
CA ARG A 174 -8.91 -7.53 -2.64
C ARG A 174 -8.89 -6.20 -1.92
N GLN A 175 -7.91 -5.98 -1.04
CA GLN A 175 -7.86 -4.80 -0.18
C GLN A 175 -7.06 -3.64 -0.80
N MET A 176 -6.17 -3.92 -1.76
CA MET A 176 -5.19 -2.95 -2.26
C MET A 176 -5.23 -2.75 -3.78
N THR A 177 -6.33 -3.14 -4.43
CA THR A 177 -6.49 -2.83 -5.85
C THR A 177 -6.75 -1.35 -6.02
N MET A 178 -5.86 -0.69 -6.75
CA MET A 178 -5.97 0.74 -7.07
C MET A 178 -6.39 0.91 -8.53
N PRO A 179 -7.33 1.81 -8.83
CA PRO A 179 -7.58 2.27 -10.20
C PRO A 179 -6.41 3.13 -10.70
N GLN A 180 -6.31 3.30 -12.01
CA GLN A 180 -5.35 4.24 -12.58
C GLN A 180 -5.63 5.67 -12.10
N PRO A 181 -4.59 6.41 -11.74
CA PRO A 181 -4.74 7.77 -11.20
C PRO A 181 -5.05 8.78 -12.30
N ASP A 182 -5.74 9.85 -11.92
CA ASP A 182 -5.93 11.03 -12.75
C ASP A 182 -4.91 12.14 -12.44
N PHE A 183 -4.24 12.03 -11.29
CA PHE A 183 -3.17 12.91 -10.83
C PHE A 183 -2.30 12.21 -9.78
N LEU A 184 -1.12 12.78 -9.53
CA LEU A 184 -0.17 12.26 -8.54
C LEU A 184 0.17 13.34 -7.51
N LEU A 185 0.36 12.91 -6.25
CA LEU A 185 0.78 13.73 -5.13
C LEU A 185 2.08 13.19 -4.56
N CYS A 186 3.14 13.97 -4.56
CA CYS A 186 4.45 13.53 -4.07
C CYS A 186 5.16 14.63 -3.29
N CYS A 187 6.12 14.25 -2.46
CA CYS A 187 7.07 15.14 -1.85
C CYS A 187 8.46 14.48 -1.82
N ASN A 188 9.50 15.28 -1.69
CA ASN A 188 10.89 14.82 -1.79
C ASN A 188 11.51 14.40 -0.44
N ASN A 189 10.76 14.38 0.64
CA ASN A 189 11.30 14.20 1.99
C ASN A 189 11.43 12.73 2.46
N ILE A 190 11.48 11.77 1.53
CA ILE A 190 11.78 10.35 1.84
C ILE A 190 13.06 9.93 1.15
N CYS A 191 12.96 9.63 -0.16
CA CYS A 191 14.08 9.14 -0.94
C CYS A 191 14.01 9.65 -2.39
N ASN A 192 15.18 9.77 -3.01
CA ASN A 192 15.26 10.24 -4.39
C ASN A 192 14.58 9.30 -5.39
N CYS A 193 14.55 8.00 -5.09
CA CYS A 193 13.87 7.02 -5.94
C CYS A 193 12.38 7.34 -6.06
N MET A 194 11.72 7.76 -4.97
CA MET A 194 10.28 8.07 -4.98
C MET A 194 9.93 9.21 -5.94
N THR A 195 10.67 10.31 -5.89
CA THR A 195 10.41 11.45 -6.78
C THR A 195 10.51 11.03 -8.24
N LYS A 196 11.54 10.25 -8.58
CA LYS A 196 11.78 9.79 -9.95
C LYS A 196 10.72 8.82 -10.46
N TRP A 197 10.28 7.88 -9.63
CA TRP A 197 9.23 6.95 -10.05
C TRP A 197 7.88 7.66 -10.25
N TYR A 198 7.53 8.64 -9.37
CA TYR A 198 6.31 9.43 -9.55
C TYR A 198 6.36 10.32 -10.80
N GLU A 199 7.52 10.94 -11.08
CA GLU A 199 7.74 11.68 -12.35
C GLU A 199 7.58 10.77 -13.58
N ASP A 200 8.07 9.53 -13.52
CA ASP A 200 7.95 8.59 -14.62
C ASP A 200 6.50 8.13 -14.83
N ILE A 201 5.77 7.82 -13.78
CA ILE A 201 4.35 7.48 -13.87
C ILE A 201 3.55 8.67 -14.46
N ALA A 202 3.81 9.90 -13.98
CA ALA A 202 3.16 11.09 -14.49
C ALA A 202 3.37 11.26 -16.00
N ARG A 203 4.62 11.08 -16.45
CA ARG A 203 5.01 11.18 -17.87
C ARG A 203 4.38 10.09 -18.72
N ARG A 204 4.42 8.83 -18.25
CA ARG A 204 3.85 7.69 -18.99
C ARG A 204 2.35 7.82 -19.21
N HIS A 205 1.64 8.29 -18.20
CA HIS A 205 0.18 8.41 -18.26
C HIS A 205 -0.28 9.79 -18.70
N ASN A 206 0.64 10.73 -18.92
CA ASN A 206 0.36 12.13 -19.27
C ASN A 206 -0.64 12.77 -18.28
N ILE A 207 -0.37 12.60 -17.00
CA ILE A 207 -1.20 13.12 -15.88
C ILE A 207 -0.41 14.10 -15.05
N PRO A 208 -1.09 15.06 -14.37
CA PRO A 208 -0.41 16.04 -13.54
C PRO A 208 0.23 15.40 -12.30
N LEU A 209 1.40 15.93 -11.94
CA LEU A 209 2.12 15.63 -10.71
C LEU A 209 2.20 16.90 -9.87
N ILE A 210 1.64 16.86 -8.66
CA ILE A 210 1.80 17.89 -7.65
C ILE A 210 2.96 17.47 -6.74
N MET A 211 4.03 18.25 -6.74
CA MET A 211 5.22 17.99 -5.96
C MET A 211 5.39 19.06 -4.88
N ILE A 212 5.56 18.64 -3.63
CA ILE A 212 5.97 19.50 -2.53
C ILE A 212 7.46 19.27 -2.30
N ASP A 213 8.25 20.30 -2.49
CA ASP A 213 9.66 20.33 -2.18
C ASP A 213 9.88 20.75 -0.73
N VAL A 214 10.39 19.82 0.08
CA VAL A 214 10.69 20.05 1.49
C VAL A 214 12.18 20.33 1.61
N PRO A 215 12.58 21.55 2.06
CA PRO A 215 13.98 21.90 2.17
C PRO A 215 14.68 21.11 3.28
N TYR A 216 15.95 20.82 3.08
CA TYR A 216 16.77 20.24 4.13
C TYR A 216 16.94 21.27 5.28
N ASN A 217 16.67 20.84 6.51
CA ASN A 217 16.88 21.69 7.69
C ASN A 217 18.28 21.41 8.29
N GLU A 218 19.16 22.37 8.17
CA GLU A 218 20.54 22.29 8.69
C GLU A 218 20.64 22.66 10.20
N PHE A 219 19.53 23.12 10.78
CA PHE A 219 19.49 23.60 12.16
C PHE A 219 18.77 22.64 13.08
N ASP A 220 19.04 22.74 14.38
CA ASP A 220 18.34 22.03 15.45
C ASP A 220 16.96 22.62 15.80
N HIS A 221 16.58 23.71 15.15
CA HIS A 221 15.31 24.43 15.33
C HIS A 221 14.63 24.70 14.00
N VAL A 222 13.35 25.02 14.07
CA VAL A 222 12.56 25.40 12.89
C VAL A 222 12.96 26.78 12.42
N ASN A 223 13.36 26.87 11.14
CA ASN A 223 13.80 28.11 10.50
C ASN A 223 12.61 28.77 9.80
N GLU A 224 12.39 30.09 10.06
CA GLU A 224 11.30 30.85 9.44
C GLU A 224 11.34 30.85 7.91
N ALA A 225 12.52 30.85 7.30
CA ALA A 225 12.67 30.79 5.84
C ALA A 225 12.13 29.47 5.30
N ASN A 226 12.45 28.33 5.96
CA ASN A 226 11.92 27.03 5.61
C ASN A 226 10.41 26.95 5.78
N VAL A 227 9.86 27.55 6.84
CA VAL A 227 8.40 27.62 7.04
C VAL A 227 7.74 28.39 5.91
N LYS A 228 8.25 29.56 5.53
CA LYS A 228 7.74 30.36 4.41
C LYS A 228 7.83 29.59 3.09
N TYR A 229 8.93 28.90 2.87
CA TYR A 229 9.13 28.08 1.68
C TYR A 229 8.10 26.96 1.59
N ILE A 230 7.95 26.14 2.65
CA ILE A 230 6.97 25.04 2.69
C ILE A 230 5.54 25.60 2.54
N ARG A 231 5.23 26.74 3.17
CA ARG A 231 3.92 27.38 3.02
C ARG A 231 3.63 27.73 1.56
N SER A 232 4.60 28.28 0.84
CA SER A 232 4.43 28.60 -0.58
C SER A 232 4.24 27.36 -1.46
N GLN A 233 4.87 26.22 -1.11
CA GLN A 233 4.65 24.96 -1.77
C GLN A 233 3.23 24.42 -1.54
N LEU A 234 2.72 24.53 -0.30
CA LEU A 234 1.35 24.13 0.04
C LEU A 234 0.32 25.01 -0.68
N ASP A 235 0.51 26.33 -0.69
CA ASP A 235 -0.37 27.26 -1.39
C ASP A 235 -0.41 26.97 -2.91
N THR A 236 0.71 26.54 -3.47
CA THR A 236 0.81 26.11 -4.87
C THR A 236 0.09 24.78 -5.10
N ALA A 237 0.31 23.79 -4.21
CA ALA A 237 -0.37 22.51 -4.28
C ALA A 237 -1.91 22.65 -4.18
N ILE A 238 -2.40 23.51 -3.28
CA ILE A 238 -3.82 23.84 -3.13
C ILE A 238 -4.40 24.34 -4.46
N ARG A 239 -3.77 25.35 -5.09
CA ARG A 239 -4.23 25.87 -6.38
C ARG A 239 -4.26 24.80 -7.47
N GLN A 240 -3.20 23.99 -7.57
CA GLN A 240 -3.14 22.91 -8.54
C GLN A 240 -4.23 21.85 -8.29
N MET A 241 -4.49 21.52 -7.03
CA MET A 241 -5.57 20.58 -6.68
C MET A 241 -6.94 21.16 -7.03
N GLU A 242 -7.19 22.45 -6.79
CA GLU A 242 -8.42 23.13 -7.22
C GLU A 242 -8.60 23.09 -8.75
N GLU A 243 -7.54 23.36 -9.51
CA GLU A 243 -7.57 23.32 -10.98
C GLU A 243 -7.84 21.91 -11.52
N ILE A 244 -7.17 20.90 -10.96
CA ILE A 244 -7.31 19.50 -11.42
C ILE A 244 -8.69 18.95 -11.08
N THR A 245 -9.21 19.22 -9.89
CA THR A 245 -10.38 18.55 -9.35
C THR A 245 -11.68 19.36 -9.49
N GLY A 246 -11.55 20.69 -9.69
CA GLY A 246 -12.69 21.61 -9.67
C GLY A 246 -13.28 21.85 -8.26
N LYS A 247 -12.71 21.23 -7.22
CA LYS A 247 -13.14 21.41 -5.83
C LYS A 247 -12.41 22.59 -5.21
N LYS A 248 -13.04 23.27 -4.25
CA LYS A 248 -12.40 24.33 -3.50
C LYS A 248 -11.78 23.81 -2.20
N PHE A 249 -10.68 24.44 -1.81
CA PHE A 249 -10.04 24.16 -0.53
C PHE A 249 -10.97 24.60 0.62
N ASP A 250 -11.07 23.73 1.63
CA ASP A 250 -11.87 23.94 2.83
C ASP A 250 -10.93 23.96 4.05
N GLU A 251 -10.68 25.15 4.58
CA GLU A 251 -9.73 25.36 5.68
C GLU A 251 -10.22 24.73 6.97
N ASP A 252 -11.51 24.79 7.28
CA ASP A 252 -12.08 24.20 8.49
C ASP A 252 -11.96 22.67 8.46
N LYS A 253 -12.21 22.09 7.30
CA LYS A 253 -12.03 20.66 7.08
C LYS A 253 -10.56 20.24 7.14
N PHE A 254 -9.66 21.06 6.63
CA PHE A 254 -8.22 20.83 6.74
C PHE A 254 -7.77 20.83 8.20
N GLU A 255 -8.20 21.83 8.99
CA GLU A 255 -7.91 21.86 10.42
C GLU A 255 -8.43 20.62 11.13
N GLN A 256 -9.66 20.18 10.82
CA GLN A 256 -10.23 18.94 11.36
C GLN A 256 -9.38 17.71 11.01
N CYS A 257 -8.90 17.60 9.76
CA CYS A 257 -8.01 16.52 9.33
C CYS A 257 -6.68 16.55 10.10
N CYS A 258 -6.10 17.74 10.32
CA CYS A 258 -4.88 17.92 11.11
C CYS A 258 -5.08 17.50 12.58
N GLN A 259 -6.22 17.85 13.18
CA GLN A 259 -6.57 17.42 14.54
C GLN A 259 -6.70 15.90 14.64
N ASN A 260 -7.35 15.26 13.67
CA ASN A 260 -7.44 13.80 13.59
C ASN A 260 -6.04 13.15 13.42
N ALA A 261 -5.19 13.72 12.56
CA ALA A 261 -3.84 13.24 12.35
C ALA A 261 -2.99 13.32 13.63
N ASN A 262 -3.10 14.41 14.39
CA ASN A 262 -2.44 14.54 15.68
C ASN A 262 -2.97 13.53 16.71
N ARG A 263 -4.27 13.26 16.73
CA ARG A 263 -4.90 12.26 17.58
C ARG A 263 -4.41 10.85 17.20
N THR A 264 -4.38 10.53 15.90
CA THR A 264 -3.84 9.28 15.37
C THR A 264 -2.37 9.10 15.77
N ALA A 265 -1.53 10.13 15.61
CA ALA A 265 -0.12 10.08 15.96
C ALA A 265 0.10 9.81 17.46
N LYS A 266 -0.67 10.47 18.34
CA LYS A 266 -0.61 10.23 19.80
C LYS A 266 -0.99 8.79 20.14
N ALA A 267 -2.06 8.26 19.56
CA ALA A 267 -2.49 6.90 19.80
C ALA A 267 -1.48 5.88 19.25
N TRP A 268 -0.91 6.14 18.06
CA TRP A 268 0.17 5.34 17.48
C TRP A 268 1.40 5.28 18.37
N LEU A 269 1.87 6.41 18.89
CA LEU A 269 3.01 6.45 19.80
C LEU A 269 2.73 5.64 21.07
N LYS A 270 1.51 5.73 21.62
CA LYS A 270 1.10 4.90 22.77
C LYS A 270 1.15 3.40 22.44
N VAL A 271 0.75 2.99 21.23
CA VAL A 271 0.91 1.59 20.78
C VAL A 271 2.39 1.21 20.72
N CYS A 272 3.26 2.07 20.19
CA CYS A 272 4.70 1.82 20.12
C CYS A 272 5.33 1.61 21.51
N ASP A 273 4.88 2.35 22.53
CA ASP A 273 5.40 2.26 23.90
C ASP A 273 5.22 0.85 24.51
N TYR A 274 4.24 0.07 24.06
CA TYR A 274 4.05 -1.30 24.54
C TYR A 274 5.13 -2.29 24.09
N LEU A 275 5.99 -1.95 23.11
CA LEU A 275 7.12 -2.79 22.69
C LEU A 275 8.21 -2.90 23.77
N GLN A 276 8.25 -2.00 24.74
CA GLN A 276 9.24 -2.03 25.84
C GLN A 276 8.97 -3.14 26.88
N TYR A 277 7.77 -3.69 26.92
CA TYR A 277 7.40 -4.73 27.89
C TYR A 277 8.05 -6.07 27.57
N LYS A 278 8.27 -6.91 28.61
CA LYS A 278 8.88 -8.25 28.51
C LYS A 278 8.01 -9.28 29.23
N PRO A 279 7.31 -10.17 28.51
CA PRO A 279 7.25 -10.27 27.05
C PRO A 279 6.49 -9.10 26.40
N ALA A 280 6.91 -8.69 25.21
CA ALA A 280 6.18 -7.69 24.44
C ALA A 280 4.83 -8.27 23.97
N PRO A 281 3.72 -7.50 24.05
CA PRO A 281 2.39 -7.99 23.65
C PRO A 281 2.23 -8.21 22.15
N PHE A 282 3.10 -7.61 21.34
CA PHE A 282 3.20 -7.79 19.89
C PHE A 282 4.66 -7.58 19.46
N ASN A 283 4.97 -7.86 18.20
CA ASN A 283 6.33 -7.76 17.66
C ASN A 283 6.48 -6.59 16.69
N GLY A 284 7.73 -6.27 16.29
CA GLY A 284 8.00 -5.18 15.35
C GLY A 284 7.37 -5.37 13.98
N PHE A 285 7.12 -6.62 13.53
CA PHE A 285 6.45 -6.88 12.26
C PHE A 285 4.95 -6.54 12.34
N ASP A 286 4.30 -6.82 13.46
CA ASP A 286 2.91 -6.40 13.69
C ASP A 286 2.82 -4.87 13.68
N LEU A 287 3.77 -4.18 14.34
CA LEU A 287 3.85 -2.72 14.33
C LEU A 287 3.99 -2.18 12.90
N PHE A 288 4.87 -2.78 12.11
CA PHE A 288 5.07 -2.40 10.71
C PHE A 288 3.79 -2.54 9.88
N ASN A 289 3.03 -3.61 10.10
CA ASN A 289 1.74 -3.79 9.42
C ASN A 289 0.72 -2.71 9.80
N HIS A 290 0.70 -2.28 11.06
CA HIS A 290 -0.21 -1.20 11.52
C HIS A 290 0.18 0.18 10.99
N MET A 291 1.44 0.37 10.54
CA MET A 291 1.88 1.61 9.91
C MET A 291 1.09 1.94 8.63
N ALA A 292 0.47 0.94 7.99
CA ALA A 292 -0.37 1.15 6.81
C ALA A 292 -1.49 2.18 7.07
N ASP A 293 -2.11 2.14 8.26
CA ASP A 293 -3.18 3.08 8.65
C ASP A 293 -2.66 4.51 8.81
N VAL A 294 -1.47 4.67 9.42
CA VAL A 294 -0.81 5.98 9.55
C VAL A 294 -0.48 6.57 8.17
N VAL A 295 -0.14 5.71 7.20
CA VAL A 295 0.14 6.15 5.83
C VAL A 295 -1.14 6.52 5.09
N THR A 296 -2.18 5.71 5.20
CA THR A 296 -3.34 5.79 4.30
C THR A 296 -4.52 6.60 4.85
N ALA A 297 -4.61 6.79 6.18
CA ALA A 297 -5.82 7.30 6.81
C ALA A 297 -5.61 8.20 8.03
N ARG A 298 -4.39 8.72 8.29
CA ARG A 298 -4.11 9.43 9.54
C ARG A 298 -4.98 10.67 9.78
N GLY A 299 -5.47 11.32 8.73
CA GLY A 299 -6.38 12.48 8.83
C GLY A 299 -7.84 12.11 9.12
N ARG A 300 -8.18 10.82 9.14
CA ARG A 300 -9.54 10.33 9.39
C ARG A 300 -9.76 10.01 10.85
N VAL A 301 -10.94 10.29 11.35
CA VAL A 301 -11.32 9.99 12.74
C VAL A 301 -11.26 8.49 13.04
N GLU A 302 -11.64 7.65 12.09
CA GLU A 302 -11.66 6.20 12.25
C GLU A 302 -10.26 5.61 12.50
N ALA A 303 -9.21 6.19 11.91
CA ALA A 303 -7.84 5.76 12.18
C ALA A 303 -7.42 6.06 13.63
N ALA A 304 -7.76 7.25 14.13
CA ALA A 304 -7.51 7.61 15.52
C ALA A 304 -8.24 6.67 16.48
N GLU A 305 -9.52 6.42 16.26
CA GLU A 305 -10.34 5.52 17.08
C GLU A 305 -9.82 4.08 17.08
N ALA A 306 -9.38 3.57 15.91
CA ALA A 306 -8.82 2.24 15.80
C ALA A 306 -7.51 2.08 16.59
N PHE A 307 -6.59 3.07 16.52
CA PHE A 307 -5.36 3.06 17.32
C PHE A 307 -5.62 3.24 18.82
N GLU A 308 -6.58 4.08 19.22
CA GLU A 308 -7.00 4.23 20.62
C GLU A 308 -7.57 2.93 21.18
N LEU A 309 -8.38 2.21 20.37
CA LEU A 309 -8.90 0.90 20.74
C LEU A 309 -7.77 -0.12 20.91
N LEU A 310 -6.83 -0.19 19.94
CA LEU A 310 -5.67 -1.07 20.04
C LEU A 310 -4.80 -0.75 21.26
N ALA A 311 -4.53 0.53 21.52
CA ALA A 311 -3.75 0.95 22.69
C ALA A 311 -4.43 0.50 24.00
N LYS A 312 -5.76 0.62 24.10
CA LYS A 312 -6.54 0.16 25.25
C LYS A 312 -6.51 -1.35 25.44
N GLU A 313 -6.55 -2.12 24.36
CA GLU A 313 -6.41 -3.58 24.40
C GLU A 313 -5.01 -4.00 24.88
N LEU A 314 -3.95 -3.37 24.34
CA LEU A 314 -2.59 -3.65 24.75
C LEU A 314 -2.35 -3.32 26.24
N GLU A 315 -2.94 -2.24 26.76
CA GLU A 315 -2.87 -1.89 28.17
C GLU A 315 -3.43 -3.00 29.07
N GLN A 316 -4.49 -3.69 28.64
CA GLN A 316 -5.07 -4.82 29.39
C GLN A 316 -4.19 -6.07 29.36
N HIS A 317 -3.34 -6.22 28.34
CA HIS A 317 -2.45 -7.39 28.22
C HIS A 317 -1.15 -7.27 29.01
N VAL A 318 -0.76 -6.06 29.42
CA VAL A 318 0.49 -5.80 30.15
C VAL A 318 0.27 -5.53 31.65
N LYS A 319 -0.98 -5.44 32.08
CA LYS A 319 -1.40 -5.42 33.50
C LYS A 319 -1.58 -6.84 34.04
#